data_2d57b9df231854417cee5a37d9c6ba10
#
_entry.id   2d57b9df231854417cee5a37d9c6ba10
#
_cell.length_a   1.000
_cell.length_b   1.000
_cell.length_c   1.000
_cell.angle_alpha   90.00
_cell.angle_beta   90.00
_cell.angle_gamma   90.00
#
_symmetry.space_group_name_H-M   'P 1'
#
loop_
_entity.id
_entity.type
_entity.pdbx_description
1 polymer ?
#
loop_
_entity_poly.entity_id
_entity_poly.type
_entity_poly.pdbx_seq_one_letter_code
_entity_poly.pdbx_strand_id
1 'polypeptide(L)'
;MATRDTDHTAFEITRRDFLKTSAVAGAAVGCGLSITYDPEKAAAYEYDTTNYKVTNTTCPYCSASCGQRVVKALTGTNAGQVVDIYGDFESPMNSGGLCAKGAGSHQLVTNPRRIGAWAGTHPV
;
A
#
# COMPACT_ATOMS: atom_id res chain seq x y z
N MET A 1 7.41 -35.12 -22.49
CA MET A 1 6.20 -34.34 -22.23
C MET A 1 5.82 -34.63 -20.78
N ALA A 2 6.30 -33.80 -19.85
CA ALA A 2 6.14 -34.04 -18.41
C ALA A 2 4.91 -33.25 -17.94
N THR A 3 3.89 -33.94 -17.51
CA THR A 3 2.70 -33.40 -16.87
C THR A 3 3.09 -32.88 -15.50
N ARG A 4 2.98 -31.57 -15.34
CA ARG A 4 3.17 -30.91 -14.05
C ARG A 4 1.90 -31.15 -13.23
N ASP A 5 1.91 -32.14 -12.35
CA ASP A 5 0.91 -32.27 -11.29
C ASP A 5 1.08 -31.09 -10.34
N THR A 6 0.21 -30.11 -10.49
CA THR A 6 0.01 -29.07 -9.49
C THR A 6 -0.92 -29.65 -8.42
N ASP A 7 -0.33 -30.22 -7.40
CA ASP A 7 -1.04 -30.64 -6.19
C ASP A 7 -1.49 -29.35 -5.43
N HIS A 8 -2.61 -28.80 -5.88
CA HIS A 8 -3.34 -27.79 -5.15
C HIS A 8 -4.12 -28.50 -4.04
N THR A 9 -3.51 -28.67 -2.88
CA THR A 9 -4.25 -28.89 -1.65
C THR A 9 -5.06 -27.61 -1.39
N ALA A 10 -6.10 -27.43 -2.17
CA ALA A 10 -7.10 -26.41 -1.94
C ALA A 10 -7.72 -26.72 -0.58
N PHE A 11 -7.49 -25.85 0.39
CA PHE A 11 -8.15 -25.91 1.68
C PHE A 11 -9.64 -25.60 1.44
N GLU A 12 -10.41 -26.64 1.07
CA GLU A 12 -11.84 -26.51 0.83
C GLU A 12 -12.56 -26.31 2.16
N ILE A 13 -12.70 -25.05 2.53
CA ILE A 13 -13.54 -24.65 3.66
C ILE A 13 -14.99 -24.75 3.21
N THR A 14 -15.73 -25.74 3.70
CA THR A 14 -17.16 -25.82 3.44
C THR A 14 -17.91 -24.67 4.16
N ARG A 15 -19.08 -24.27 3.65
CA ARG A 15 -19.90 -23.25 4.32
C ARG A 15 -20.20 -23.62 5.78
N ARG A 16 -20.33 -24.90 6.06
CA ARG A 16 -20.59 -25.42 7.41
C ARG A 16 -19.38 -25.25 8.32
N ASP A 17 -18.16 -25.48 7.80
CA ASP A 17 -16.92 -25.32 8.56
C ASP A 17 -16.63 -23.85 8.83
N PHE A 18 -16.95 -22.97 7.87
CA PHE A 18 -16.88 -21.52 8.07
C PHE A 18 -17.82 -21.05 9.19
N LEU A 19 -19.07 -21.54 9.22
CA LEU A 19 -20.01 -21.19 10.28
C LEU A 19 -19.57 -21.72 11.66
N LYS A 20 -19.02 -22.93 11.73
CA LYS A 20 -18.49 -23.49 12.97
C LYS A 20 -17.30 -22.71 13.50
N THR A 21 -16.33 -22.39 12.62
CA THR A 21 -15.13 -21.62 13.01
C THR A 21 -15.48 -20.19 13.40
N SER A 22 -16.42 -19.55 12.72
CA SER A 22 -16.88 -18.20 13.08
C SER A 22 -17.64 -18.18 14.42
N ALA A 23 -18.44 -19.22 14.72
CA ALA A 23 -19.11 -19.34 16.02
C ALA A 23 -18.11 -19.52 17.17
N VAL A 24 -17.07 -20.35 16.98
CA VAL A 24 -16.00 -20.54 17.97
C VAL A 24 -15.19 -19.25 18.16
N ALA A 25 -14.87 -18.55 17.08
CA ALA A 25 -14.16 -17.28 17.14
C ALA A 25 -15.00 -16.21 17.85
N GLY A 26 -16.30 -16.13 17.56
CA GLY A 26 -17.23 -15.23 18.23
C GLY A 26 -17.37 -15.52 19.75
N ALA A 27 -17.42 -16.79 20.13
CA ALA A 27 -17.43 -17.20 21.54
C ALA A 27 -16.12 -16.85 22.26
N ALA A 28 -14.97 -17.02 21.62
CA ALA A 28 -13.67 -16.67 22.17
C ALA A 28 -13.55 -15.14 22.43
N VAL A 29 -14.06 -14.32 21.52
CA VAL A 29 -14.14 -12.86 21.72
C VAL A 29 -15.10 -12.49 22.84
N GLY A 30 -16.25 -13.18 22.94
CA GLY A 30 -17.21 -13.00 24.03
C GLY A 30 -16.70 -13.43 25.41
N CYS A 31 -15.74 -14.37 25.45
CA CYS A 31 -15.10 -14.82 26.69
C CYS A 31 -13.90 -13.97 27.14
N GLY A 32 -13.72 -12.78 26.57
CA GLY A 32 -12.69 -11.82 27.03
C GLY A 32 -11.33 -11.92 26.33
N LEU A 33 -11.24 -12.58 25.18
CA LEU A 33 -10.11 -12.42 24.27
C LEU A 33 -10.22 -11.05 23.61
N SER A 34 -9.81 -10.01 24.31
CA SER A 34 -9.71 -8.67 23.73
C SER A 34 -8.57 -8.65 22.73
N ILE A 35 -8.90 -8.60 21.44
CA ILE A 35 -7.96 -8.18 20.43
C ILE A 35 -7.71 -6.70 20.71
N THR A 36 -6.61 -6.36 21.36
CA THR A 36 -6.20 -4.98 21.56
C THR A 36 -5.84 -4.40 20.19
N TYR A 37 -6.82 -3.80 19.55
CA TYR A 37 -6.61 -2.97 18.39
C TYR A 37 -6.03 -1.64 18.87
N ASP A 38 -4.79 -1.39 18.54
CA ASP A 38 -4.11 -0.14 18.83
C ASP A 38 -4.25 0.77 17.59
N PRO A 39 -5.23 1.70 17.57
CA PRO A 39 -5.50 2.52 16.41
C PRO A 39 -4.33 3.47 16.10
N GLU A 40 -3.55 3.86 17.10
CA GLU A 40 -2.38 4.74 16.89
C GLU A 40 -1.30 4.04 16.08
N LYS A 41 -1.06 2.75 16.32
CA LYS A 41 -0.09 1.97 15.50
C LYS A 41 -0.60 1.66 14.11
N ALA A 42 -1.90 1.55 13.92
CA ALA A 42 -2.50 1.34 12.60
C ALA A 42 -2.55 2.63 11.77
N ALA A 43 -2.61 3.80 12.41
CA ALA A 43 -2.67 5.10 11.74
C ALA A 43 -1.29 5.70 11.41
N ALA A 44 -0.25 5.30 12.10
CA ALA A 44 1.05 5.94 12.03
C ALA A 44 2.06 5.18 11.17
N TYR A 45 1.84 5.11 9.88
CA TYR A 45 2.96 4.92 8.97
C TYR A 45 3.57 6.29 8.69
N GLU A 46 4.28 6.83 9.68
CA GLU A 46 4.99 8.09 9.54
C GLU A 46 6.46 7.80 9.23
N TYR A 47 6.90 8.24 8.05
CA TYR A 47 8.30 8.15 7.67
C TYR A 47 9.16 9.08 8.54
N ASP A 48 10.30 8.56 8.99
CA ASP A 48 11.29 9.35 9.71
C ASP A 48 11.74 10.56 8.87
N THR A 49 11.47 11.75 9.35
CA THR A 49 11.78 13.01 8.68
C THR A 49 13.28 13.27 8.54
N THR A 50 14.12 12.54 9.29
CA THR A 50 15.59 12.66 9.22
C THR A 50 16.12 12.05 7.92
N ASN A 51 15.57 10.91 7.51
CA ASN A 51 16.04 10.13 6.36
C ASN A 51 15.16 10.30 5.12
N TYR A 52 13.93 10.78 5.29
CA TYR A 52 12.95 10.89 4.23
C TYR A 52 12.32 12.27 4.20
N LYS A 53 12.10 12.79 3.00
CA LYS A 53 11.30 13.98 2.77
C LYS A 53 9.93 13.60 2.26
N VAL A 54 8.91 13.96 3.00
CA VAL A 54 7.50 13.77 2.59
C VAL A 54 7.00 15.08 1.97
N THR A 55 6.37 14.99 0.82
CA THR A 55 5.81 16.15 0.09
C THR A 55 4.40 15.83 -0.34
N ASN A 56 3.47 16.73 -0.05
CA ASN A 56 2.08 16.58 -0.46
C ASN A 56 1.91 16.90 -1.95
N THR A 57 1.10 16.12 -2.62
CA THR A 57 0.77 16.27 -4.04
C THR A 57 -0.66 15.81 -4.30
N THR A 58 -1.11 15.97 -5.54
CA THR A 58 -2.44 15.54 -5.97
C THR A 58 -2.31 14.45 -7.02
N CYS A 59 -3.16 13.44 -6.94
CA CYS A 59 -3.20 12.35 -7.91
C CYS A 59 -3.58 12.87 -9.31
N PRO A 60 -2.83 12.53 -10.37
CA PRO A 60 -3.02 13.07 -11.71
C PRO A 60 -4.08 12.34 -12.55
N TYR A 61 -4.68 11.24 -12.04
CA TYR A 61 -5.44 10.33 -12.89
C TYR A 61 -6.88 10.75 -13.18
N CYS A 62 -7.56 11.37 -12.24
CA CYS A 62 -8.98 11.72 -12.43
C CYS A 62 -9.37 12.96 -11.64
N SER A 63 -10.58 13.47 -11.90
CA SER A 63 -11.14 14.67 -11.26
C SER A 63 -11.40 14.53 -9.76
N ALA A 64 -11.29 13.34 -9.18
CA ALA A 64 -11.40 13.15 -7.73
C ALA A 64 -10.27 13.86 -6.97
N SER A 65 -9.15 14.18 -7.64
CA SER A 65 -8.04 14.97 -7.08
C SER A 65 -7.58 14.50 -5.71
N CYS A 66 -7.47 13.18 -5.53
CA CYS A 66 -7.06 12.59 -4.25
C CYS A 66 -5.71 13.13 -3.81
N GLY A 67 -5.61 13.55 -2.54
CA GLY A 67 -4.34 13.93 -1.92
C GLY A 67 -3.42 12.73 -1.78
N GLN A 68 -2.17 12.90 -2.15
CA GLN A 68 -1.10 11.92 -2.02
C GLN A 68 0.10 12.51 -1.30
N ARG A 69 0.83 11.67 -0.57
CA ARG A 69 2.12 11.99 0.02
C ARG A 69 3.21 11.23 -0.70
N VAL A 70 4.18 11.95 -1.24
CA VAL A 70 5.35 11.42 -1.94
C VAL A 70 6.52 11.40 -0.98
N VAL A 71 7.13 10.24 -0.82
CA VAL A 71 8.28 10.01 0.05
C VAL A 71 9.54 9.92 -0.80
N LYS A 72 10.47 10.83 -0.56
CA LYS A 72 11.79 10.85 -1.20
C LYS A 72 12.86 10.49 -0.19
N ALA A 73 13.74 9.55 -0.51
CA ALA A 73 14.90 9.25 0.32
C ALA A 73 15.92 10.40 0.26
N LEU A 74 16.41 10.84 1.42
CA LEU A 74 17.47 11.84 1.55
C LEU A 74 18.84 11.19 1.68
N THR A 75 18.89 10.01 2.28
CA THR A 75 20.14 9.29 2.61
C THR A 75 20.08 7.84 2.14
N GLY A 76 21.23 7.18 2.06
CA GLY A 76 21.33 5.78 1.68
C GLY A 76 21.46 5.54 0.18
N THR A 77 21.34 4.28 -0.23
CA THR A 77 21.51 3.81 -1.62
C THR A 77 20.50 4.43 -2.59
N ASN A 78 19.32 4.79 -2.10
CA ASN A 78 18.24 5.38 -2.88
C ASN A 78 18.11 6.90 -2.70
N ALA A 79 19.17 7.56 -2.21
CA ALA A 79 19.15 9.00 -2.01
C ALA A 79 18.76 9.76 -3.28
N GLY A 80 17.78 10.64 -3.14
CA GLY A 80 17.24 11.41 -4.27
C GLY A 80 16.10 10.74 -5.03
N GLN A 81 15.80 9.46 -4.78
CA GLN A 81 14.72 8.73 -5.43
C GLN A 81 13.42 8.78 -4.62
N VAL A 82 12.30 8.66 -5.32
CA VAL A 82 10.99 8.44 -4.70
C VAL A 82 10.91 6.97 -4.30
N VAL A 83 10.67 6.71 -3.03
CA VAL A 83 10.62 5.35 -2.47
C VAL A 83 9.19 4.88 -2.25
N ASP A 84 8.26 5.81 -2.01
CA ASP A 84 6.86 5.46 -1.80
C ASP A 84 5.92 6.61 -2.17
N ILE A 85 4.65 6.27 -2.46
CA ILE A 85 3.55 7.22 -2.62
C ILE A 85 2.32 6.61 -1.95
N TYR A 86 1.77 7.32 -0.97
CA TYR A 86 0.58 6.89 -0.24
C TYR A 86 -0.47 8.00 -0.12
N GLY A 87 -1.66 7.67 0.36
CA GLY A 87 -2.75 8.63 0.48
C GLY A 87 -2.52 9.62 1.62
N ASP A 88 -2.89 10.86 1.39
CA ASP A 88 -2.85 11.89 2.42
C ASP A 88 -4.06 11.80 3.33
N PHE A 89 -3.83 11.45 4.61
CA PHE A 89 -4.89 11.30 5.62
C PHE A 89 -5.52 12.63 6.01
N GLU A 90 -4.84 13.74 5.80
CA GLU A 90 -5.35 15.09 6.08
C GLU A 90 -6.15 15.65 4.90
N SER A 91 -6.11 14.99 3.75
CA SER A 91 -6.87 15.42 2.58
C SER A 91 -8.37 15.23 2.79
N PRO A 92 -9.20 16.30 2.68
CA PRO A 92 -10.65 16.19 2.82
C PRO A 92 -11.32 15.41 1.69
N MET A 93 -10.62 15.20 0.56
CA MET A 93 -11.16 14.52 -0.62
C MET A 93 -11.15 13.01 -0.49
N ASN A 94 -10.14 12.43 0.14
CA ASN A 94 -9.94 10.98 0.16
C ASN A 94 -9.56 10.42 1.53
N SER A 95 -9.28 11.25 2.54
CA SER A 95 -8.93 10.83 3.91
C SER A 95 -7.96 9.64 3.93
N GLY A 96 -6.92 9.69 3.11
CA GLY A 96 -5.91 8.64 2.97
C GLY A 96 -6.27 7.49 2.01
N GLY A 97 -7.53 7.38 1.56
CA GLY A 97 -7.93 6.34 0.62
C GLY A 97 -7.42 6.61 -0.81
N LEU A 98 -6.88 5.59 -1.47
CA LEU A 98 -6.49 5.64 -2.87
C LEU A 98 -7.09 4.46 -3.63
N CYS A 99 -7.51 4.69 -4.87
CA CYS A 99 -7.84 3.60 -5.79
C CYS A 99 -6.56 2.90 -6.29
N ALA A 100 -6.70 1.76 -6.95
CA ALA A 100 -5.57 0.99 -7.48
C ALA A 100 -4.62 1.80 -8.39
N LYS A 101 -5.15 2.76 -9.17
CA LYS A 101 -4.31 3.66 -10.00
C LYS A 101 -3.51 4.63 -9.15
N GLY A 102 -4.14 5.25 -8.16
CA GLY A 102 -3.48 6.18 -7.25
C GLY A 102 -2.41 5.48 -6.41
N ALA A 103 -2.70 4.30 -5.88
CA ALA A 103 -1.74 3.49 -5.14
C ALA A 103 -0.57 3.02 -6.02
N GLY A 104 -0.82 2.75 -7.32
CA GLY A 104 0.21 2.35 -8.28
C GLY A 104 1.05 3.50 -8.85
N SER A 105 0.83 4.74 -8.46
CA SER A 105 1.53 5.91 -9.04
C SER A 105 3.04 5.90 -8.81
N HIS A 106 3.51 5.29 -7.73
CA HIS A 106 4.93 5.06 -7.49
C HIS A 106 5.61 4.31 -8.65
N GLN A 107 4.94 3.30 -9.21
CA GLN A 107 5.48 2.51 -10.31
C GLN A 107 5.69 3.34 -11.59
N LEU A 108 4.93 4.41 -11.80
CA LEU A 108 5.15 5.32 -12.92
C LEU A 108 6.47 6.07 -12.81
N VAL A 109 6.88 6.40 -11.59
CA VAL A 109 8.13 7.13 -11.35
C VAL A 109 9.34 6.20 -11.50
N THR A 110 9.22 4.97 -10.99
CA THR A 110 10.33 4.01 -10.90
C THR A 110 10.42 3.03 -12.08
N ASN A 111 9.47 3.06 -13.00
CA ASN A 111 9.41 2.09 -14.11
C ASN A 111 10.61 2.24 -15.07
N PRO A 112 11.41 1.17 -15.27
CA PRO A 112 12.56 1.21 -16.19
C PRO A 112 12.18 1.37 -17.66
N ARG A 113 10.91 1.13 -18.01
CA ARG A 113 10.38 1.35 -19.38
C ARG A 113 9.98 2.79 -19.65
N ARG A 114 10.12 3.68 -18.67
CA ARG A 114 9.83 5.09 -18.87
C ARG A 114 10.81 5.67 -19.88
N ILE A 115 10.29 6.43 -20.86
CA ILE A 115 11.12 7.13 -21.84
C ILE A 115 12.03 8.10 -21.07
N GLY A 116 13.34 7.95 -21.22
CA GLY A 116 14.37 8.59 -20.40
C GLY A 116 14.47 10.12 -20.51
N ALA A 117 13.64 10.78 -21.34
CA ALA A 117 13.59 12.23 -21.48
C ALA A 117 13.43 12.99 -20.14
N TRP A 118 12.83 12.34 -19.15
CA TRP A 118 12.59 12.91 -17.82
C TRP A 118 13.65 12.55 -16.79
N ALA A 119 14.52 11.61 -17.10
CA ALA A 119 15.60 11.19 -16.20
C ALA A 119 16.89 11.99 -16.41
N GLY A 120 16.88 13.07 -17.18
CA GLY A 120 18.08 13.86 -17.50
C GLY A 120 19.11 13.13 -18.36
N THR A 121 18.77 11.93 -18.87
CA THR A 121 19.64 11.09 -19.70
C THR A 121 19.28 11.13 -21.18
N HIS A 122 18.42 12.07 -21.59
CA HIS A 122 18.23 12.32 -22.99
C HIS A 122 19.43 13.15 -23.48
N PRO A 123 20.30 12.62 -24.33
CA PRO A 123 21.21 13.47 -25.10
C PRO A 123 20.33 14.33 -26.02
N VAL A 124 20.39 15.63 -25.84
CA VAL A 124 19.84 16.60 -26.80
C VAL A 124 20.66 16.46 -28.08
#